data_61d79313e2b7559adda94be90b43d8c4
#
_entry.id   61d79313e2b7559adda94be90b43d8c4
#
_cell.length_a   1.000
_cell.length_b   1.000
_cell.length_c   1.000
_cell.angle_alpha   90.00
_cell.angle_beta   90.00
_cell.angle_gamma   90.00
#
_symmetry.space_group_name_H-M   'P 1'
#
loop_
_entity.id
_entity.type
_entity.pdbx_description
1 polymer ?
#
loop_
_entity_poly.entity_id
_entity_poly.type
_entity_poly.pdbx_seq_one_letter_code
_entity_poly.pdbx_strand_id
1 'polypeptide(L)'
;MDTSRLLAARREVDAALNGLNGSMGRLEASVNRTERSIGSMERTMSSLSGVAKGLLAALSVQQVGAYAQAWQDMSNKLSNAVRDSVPPFETLADVTNRVFDIAQKTRSGLDATATLYARLERSTRSYGVSVEDLTRLTTIINQGFVVSGASAEEASNAIIQLAQGMASGALRGDEFNSVNEQGNRLMIALADSLGVGIGELRNMAAQGKLTTDVIVNGLLS
;
A
#
# COMPACT_ATOMS: atom_id res chain seq x y z
N MET A 1 16.83 21.24 -9.36
CA MET A 1 16.18 19.93 -9.60
C MET A 1 16.81 19.32 -10.84
N ASP A 2 17.44 18.18 -10.68
CA ASP A 2 18.22 17.55 -11.75
C ASP A 2 17.27 16.81 -12.69
N THR A 3 17.01 17.41 -13.86
CA THR A 3 16.14 16.88 -14.92
C THR A 3 16.65 15.53 -15.48
N SER A 4 17.94 15.22 -15.31
CA SER A 4 18.55 13.96 -15.74
C SER A 4 18.06 12.76 -14.91
N ARG A 5 17.79 12.96 -13.62
CA ARG A 5 17.27 11.91 -12.70
C ARG A 5 15.79 11.61 -12.98
N LEU A 6 15.00 12.64 -13.30
CA LEU A 6 13.61 12.48 -13.70
C LEU A 6 13.48 11.70 -15.03
N LEU A 7 14.41 11.94 -15.96
CA LEU A 7 14.50 11.23 -17.23
C LEU A 7 14.95 9.76 -17.04
N ALA A 8 15.83 9.49 -16.07
CA ALA A 8 16.26 8.13 -15.74
C ALA A 8 15.11 7.32 -15.13
N ALA A 9 14.41 7.87 -14.12
CA ALA A 9 13.25 7.25 -13.51
C ALA A 9 12.13 6.99 -14.52
N ARG A 10 11.89 7.94 -15.45
CA ARG A 10 10.94 7.76 -16.55
C ARG A 10 11.34 6.60 -17.49
N ARG A 11 12.64 6.45 -17.80
CA ARG A 11 13.13 5.34 -18.63
C ARG A 11 12.99 3.99 -17.95
N GLU A 12 13.17 3.92 -16.62
CA GLU A 12 12.95 2.68 -15.86
C GLU A 12 11.47 2.30 -15.81
N VAL A 13 10.58 3.28 -15.63
CA VAL A 13 9.13 3.05 -15.69
C VAL A 13 8.71 2.61 -17.10
N ASP A 14 9.20 3.27 -18.16
CA ASP A 14 8.93 2.89 -19.53
C ASP A 14 9.50 1.50 -19.87
N ALA A 15 10.67 1.13 -19.32
CA ALA A 15 11.25 -0.20 -19.48
C ALA A 15 10.44 -1.27 -18.72
N ALA A 16 9.93 -0.96 -17.53
CA ALA A 16 9.06 -1.84 -16.76
C ALA A 16 7.69 -2.02 -17.46
N LEU A 17 7.12 -0.95 -18.00
CA LEU A 17 5.89 -0.99 -18.81
C LEU A 17 6.07 -1.78 -20.11
N ASN A 18 7.22 -1.63 -20.78
CA ASN A 18 7.56 -2.42 -21.96
C ASN A 18 7.82 -3.88 -21.61
N GLY A 19 8.39 -4.17 -20.44
CA GLY A 19 8.55 -5.51 -19.90
C GLY A 19 7.19 -6.17 -19.57
N LEU A 20 6.25 -5.42 -19.03
CA LEU A 20 4.87 -5.84 -18.79
C LEU A 20 4.12 -6.09 -20.11
N ASN A 21 4.22 -5.19 -21.08
CA ASN A 21 3.65 -5.38 -22.42
C ASN A 21 4.26 -6.60 -23.12
N GLY A 22 5.57 -6.82 -22.98
CA GLY A 22 6.22 -8.02 -23.49
C GLY A 22 5.82 -9.30 -22.75
N SER A 23 5.48 -9.20 -21.47
CA SER A 23 4.96 -10.33 -20.68
C SER A 23 3.50 -10.61 -20.99
N MET A 24 2.70 -9.59 -21.23
CA MET A 24 1.31 -9.72 -21.71
C MET A 24 1.26 -10.29 -23.12
N GLY A 25 2.12 -9.87 -24.02
CA GLY A 25 2.23 -10.48 -25.36
C GLY A 25 2.68 -11.95 -25.32
N ARG A 26 3.50 -12.33 -24.34
CA ARG A 26 3.87 -13.74 -24.09
C ARG A 26 2.74 -14.55 -23.45
N LEU A 27 1.94 -13.93 -22.57
CA LEU A 27 0.72 -14.52 -22.02
C LEU A 27 -0.33 -14.72 -23.13
N GLU A 28 -0.53 -13.73 -23.97
CA GLU A 28 -1.44 -13.81 -25.12
C GLU A 28 -1.00 -14.87 -26.13
N ALA A 29 0.29 -14.96 -26.43
CA ALA A 29 0.88 -16.01 -27.27
C ALA A 29 0.85 -17.41 -26.59
N SER A 30 0.88 -17.45 -25.25
CA SER A 30 0.71 -18.68 -24.44
C SER A 30 -0.74 -19.12 -24.42
N VAL A 31 -1.68 -18.19 -24.22
CA VAL A 31 -3.13 -18.44 -24.30
C VAL A 31 -3.51 -18.94 -25.70
N ASN A 32 -3.03 -18.32 -26.77
CA ASN A 32 -3.27 -18.74 -28.14
C ASN A 32 -2.61 -20.10 -28.50
N ARG A 33 -1.49 -20.46 -27.87
CA ARG A 33 -0.91 -21.82 -27.97
C ARG A 33 -1.70 -22.82 -27.15
N THR A 34 -2.21 -22.44 -26.01
CA THR A 34 -3.05 -23.27 -25.14
C THR A 34 -4.40 -23.54 -25.82
N GLU A 35 -5.00 -22.58 -26.50
CA GLU A 35 -6.21 -22.78 -27.31
C GLU A 35 -6.00 -23.81 -28.41
N ARG A 36 -4.85 -23.81 -29.09
CA ARG A 36 -4.52 -24.84 -30.10
C ARG A 36 -4.22 -26.21 -29.48
N SER A 37 -3.71 -26.28 -28.25
CA SER A 37 -3.52 -27.54 -27.50
C SER A 37 -4.82 -28.07 -26.92
N ILE A 38 -5.75 -27.19 -26.53
CA ILE A 38 -7.06 -27.54 -25.95
C ILE A 38 -7.94 -28.27 -27.01
N GLY A 39 -7.79 -27.96 -28.29
CA GLY A 39 -8.47 -28.68 -29.35
C GLY A 39 -8.17 -30.19 -29.40
N SER A 40 -7.08 -30.64 -28.79
CA SER A 40 -6.74 -32.08 -28.65
C SER A 40 -7.15 -32.67 -27.29
N MET A 41 -7.47 -31.86 -26.28
CA MET A 41 -7.90 -32.27 -24.94
C MET A 41 -9.41 -32.18 -24.69
N GLU A 42 -10.18 -31.84 -25.71
CA GLU A 42 -11.61 -31.54 -25.62
C GLU A 42 -12.49 -32.74 -25.16
N ARG A 43 -11.94 -33.95 -25.17
CA ARG A 43 -12.69 -35.18 -24.77
C ARG A 43 -12.57 -35.53 -23.27
N THR A 44 -11.66 -34.91 -22.54
CA THR A 44 -11.43 -35.25 -21.12
C THR A 44 -11.76 -34.14 -20.13
N MET A 45 -12.05 -32.94 -20.58
CA MET A 45 -12.21 -31.76 -19.74
C MET A 45 -13.55 -31.02 -19.89
N SER A 46 -14.62 -31.69 -20.23
CA SER A 46 -15.95 -31.04 -20.35
C SER A 46 -16.50 -30.46 -19.07
N SER A 47 -16.02 -30.90 -17.90
CA SER A 47 -16.40 -30.33 -16.58
C SER A 47 -15.53 -29.17 -16.09
N LEU A 48 -14.29 -29.06 -16.59
CA LEU A 48 -13.38 -28.00 -16.23
C LEU A 48 -13.40 -26.79 -17.20
N SER A 49 -13.93 -27.02 -18.41
CA SER A 49 -14.05 -25.93 -19.42
C SER A 49 -15.00 -24.81 -19.00
N GLY A 50 -16.01 -25.11 -18.18
CA GLY A 50 -16.94 -24.12 -17.64
C GLY A 50 -16.28 -23.17 -16.64
N VAL A 51 -15.41 -23.71 -15.78
CA VAL A 51 -14.68 -22.90 -14.78
C VAL A 51 -13.58 -22.09 -15.44
N ALA A 52 -12.86 -22.66 -16.41
CA ALA A 52 -11.81 -21.94 -17.15
C ALA A 52 -12.39 -20.84 -18.06
N LYS A 53 -13.52 -21.11 -18.74
CA LYS A 53 -14.25 -20.08 -19.52
C LYS A 53 -14.84 -18.99 -18.61
N GLY A 54 -15.32 -19.34 -17.42
CA GLY A 54 -15.79 -18.39 -16.41
C GLY A 54 -14.67 -17.50 -15.88
N LEU A 55 -13.48 -18.05 -15.66
CA LEU A 55 -12.31 -17.27 -15.22
C LEU A 55 -11.75 -16.36 -16.33
N LEU A 56 -11.69 -16.83 -17.56
CA LEU A 56 -11.26 -16.02 -18.71
C LEU A 56 -12.29 -14.96 -19.12
N ALA A 57 -13.59 -15.23 -18.97
CA ALA A 57 -14.65 -14.25 -19.18
C ALA A 57 -14.75 -13.23 -18.01
N ALA A 58 -14.31 -13.61 -16.81
CA ALA A 58 -14.26 -12.71 -15.67
C ALA A 58 -13.10 -11.70 -15.76
N LEU A 59 -12.06 -11.99 -16.55
CA LEU A 59 -10.98 -11.07 -16.88
C LEU A 59 -11.29 -10.34 -18.20
N SER A 60 -12.31 -9.51 -18.20
CA SER A 60 -12.60 -8.65 -19.35
C SER A 60 -11.42 -7.68 -19.59
N VAL A 61 -11.21 -7.28 -20.84
CA VAL A 61 -10.20 -6.26 -21.23
C VAL A 61 -10.31 -4.99 -20.39
N GLN A 62 -11.52 -4.65 -19.92
CA GLN A 62 -11.79 -3.56 -19.00
C GLN A 62 -11.16 -3.80 -17.60
N GLN A 63 -11.20 -5.02 -17.08
CA GLN A 63 -10.58 -5.33 -15.78
C GLN A 63 -9.06 -5.32 -15.86
N VAL A 64 -8.48 -5.83 -16.95
CA VAL A 64 -7.03 -5.75 -17.18
C VAL A 64 -6.59 -4.30 -17.31
N GLY A 65 -7.35 -3.44 -17.99
CA GLY A 65 -7.10 -2.00 -18.06
C GLY A 65 -7.19 -1.31 -16.69
N ALA A 66 -8.18 -1.67 -15.86
CA ALA A 66 -8.34 -1.15 -14.51
C ALA A 66 -7.17 -1.57 -13.58
N TYR A 67 -6.72 -2.83 -13.69
CA TYR A 67 -5.53 -3.30 -12.94
C TYR A 67 -4.25 -2.60 -13.38
N ALA A 68 -4.07 -2.36 -14.68
CA ALA A 68 -2.91 -1.65 -15.20
C ALA A 68 -2.89 -0.19 -14.71
N GLN A 69 -4.03 0.49 -14.71
CA GLN A 69 -4.16 1.83 -14.15
C GLN A 69 -3.89 1.86 -12.65
N ALA A 70 -4.51 0.95 -11.87
CA ALA A 70 -4.28 0.85 -10.44
C ALA A 70 -2.81 0.60 -10.11
N TRP A 71 -2.11 -0.22 -10.89
CA TRP A 71 -0.68 -0.46 -10.75
C TRP A 71 0.14 0.79 -11.07
N GLN A 72 -0.20 1.51 -12.12
CA GLN A 72 0.47 2.76 -12.50
C GLN A 72 0.28 3.85 -11.44
N ASP A 73 -0.93 4.00 -10.92
CA ASP A 73 -1.24 4.96 -9.86
C ASP A 73 -0.49 4.62 -8.56
N MET A 74 -0.43 3.34 -8.21
CA MET A 74 0.36 2.85 -7.08
C MET A 74 1.85 3.16 -7.28
N SER A 75 2.41 2.84 -8.46
CA SER A 75 3.82 3.10 -8.78
C SER A 75 4.13 4.60 -8.73
N ASN A 76 3.24 5.45 -9.21
CA ASN A 76 3.37 6.90 -9.11
C ASN A 76 3.35 7.39 -7.67
N LYS A 77 2.49 6.81 -6.81
CA LYS A 77 2.48 7.11 -5.37
C LYS A 77 3.79 6.74 -4.70
N LEU A 78 4.32 5.55 -5.02
CA LEU A 78 5.55 5.02 -4.41
C LEU A 78 6.83 5.65 -4.95
N SER A 79 6.84 6.19 -6.17
CA SER A 79 8.02 6.86 -6.74
C SER A 79 8.51 8.03 -5.86
N ASN A 80 7.60 8.68 -5.15
CA ASN A 80 7.94 9.75 -4.21
C ASN A 80 8.45 9.24 -2.84
N ALA A 81 8.30 7.95 -2.57
CA ALA A 81 8.77 7.30 -1.34
C ALA A 81 10.15 6.64 -1.49
N VAL A 82 10.73 6.69 -2.68
CA VAL A 82 12.09 6.20 -2.94
C VAL A 82 13.11 7.11 -2.25
N ARG A 83 14.07 6.50 -1.56
CA ARG A 83 15.15 7.21 -0.84
C ARG A 83 16.48 7.06 -1.56
N ASP A 84 16.88 8.12 -2.27
CA ASP A 84 18.16 8.14 -3.01
C ASP A 84 19.38 8.28 -2.08
N SER A 85 19.19 8.67 -0.83
CA SER A 85 20.27 8.99 0.11
C SER A 85 20.63 7.86 1.08
N VAL A 86 19.90 6.73 1.03
CA VAL A 86 20.14 5.57 1.92
C VAL A 86 20.95 4.52 1.15
N PRO A 87 22.20 4.22 1.53
CA PRO A 87 22.94 3.13 0.93
C PRO A 87 22.49 1.75 1.47
N PRO A 88 22.32 0.72 0.62
CA PRO A 88 22.32 0.82 -0.84
C PRO A 88 21.15 1.66 -1.33
N PHE A 89 21.34 2.43 -2.41
CA PHE A 89 20.29 3.28 -2.96
C PHE A 89 19.02 2.48 -3.24
N GLU A 90 17.90 2.95 -2.69
CA GLU A 90 16.62 2.31 -2.83
C GLU A 90 16.05 2.52 -4.24
N THR A 91 15.53 1.48 -4.85
CA THR A 91 14.85 1.55 -6.14
C THR A 91 13.32 1.54 -5.97
N LEU A 92 12.58 1.98 -6.99
CA LEU A 92 11.12 1.86 -7.00
C LEU A 92 10.67 0.40 -6.88
N ALA A 93 11.44 -0.55 -7.44
CA ALA A 93 11.16 -1.97 -7.32
C ALA A 93 11.28 -2.46 -5.86
N ASP A 94 12.29 -1.98 -5.11
CA ASP A 94 12.47 -2.32 -3.70
C ASP A 94 11.29 -1.83 -2.86
N VAL A 95 10.89 -0.57 -3.05
CA VAL A 95 9.74 0.01 -2.36
C VAL A 95 8.44 -0.73 -2.72
N THR A 96 8.24 -1.04 -4.01
CA THR A 96 7.05 -1.76 -4.47
C THR A 96 6.97 -3.16 -3.87
N ASN A 97 8.07 -3.92 -3.86
CA ASN A 97 8.13 -5.25 -3.27
C ASN A 97 7.83 -5.20 -1.77
N ARG A 98 8.42 -4.24 -1.07
CA ARG A 98 8.19 -4.03 0.37
C ARG A 98 6.72 -3.76 0.68
N VAL A 99 6.09 -2.85 -0.07
CA VAL A 99 4.67 -2.52 0.11
C VAL A 99 3.78 -3.71 -0.21
N PHE A 100 4.11 -4.47 -1.25
CA PHE A 100 3.41 -5.71 -1.59
C PHE A 100 3.51 -6.73 -0.45
N ASP A 101 4.69 -6.93 0.10
CA ASP A 101 4.91 -7.85 1.23
C ASP A 101 4.14 -7.42 2.48
N ILE A 102 4.10 -6.11 2.78
CA ILE A 102 3.30 -5.59 3.90
C ILE A 102 1.81 -5.88 3.65
N ALA A 103 1.28 -5.54 2.47
CA ALA A 103 -0.12 -5.75 2.14
C ALA A 103 -0.52 -7.23 2.26
N GLN A 104 0.31 -8.14 1.77
CA GLN A 104 0.12 -9.58 1.87
C GLN A 104 0.12 -10.06 3.34
N LYS A 105 1.14 -9.68 4.11
CA LYS A 105 1.30 -10.08 5.51
C LYS A 105 0.15 -9.58 6.39
N THR A 106 -0.34 -8.39 6.11
CA THR A 106 -1.42 -7.76 6.90
C THR A 106 -2.81 -8.05 6.36
N ARG A 107 -2.93 -8.69 5.19
CA ARG A 107 -4.20 -8.90 4.46
C ARG A 107 -4.94 -7.59 4.17
N SER A 108 -4.19 -6.51 3.96
CA SER A 108 -4.71 -5.19 3.63
C SER A 108 -4.72 -4.96 2.13
N GLY A 109 -5.55 -4.03 1.66
CA GLY A 109 -5.57 -3.64 0.26
C GLY A 109 -4.22 -3.03 -0.17
N LEU A 110 -3.71 -3.44 -1.34
CA LEU A 110 -2.42 -2.99 -1.84
C LEU A 110 -2.37 -1.47 -2.07
N ASP A 111 -3.41 -0.88 -2.65
CA ASP A 111 -3.48 0.57 -2.88
C ASP A 111 -3.52 1.38 -1.58
N ALA A 112 -4.30 0.93 -0.59
CA ALA A 112 -4.36 1.55 0.73
C ALA A 112 -2.99 1.46 1.43
N THR A 113 -2.31 0.31 1.36
CA THR A 113 -0.97 0.12 1.92
C THR A 113 0.06 1.01 1.23
N ALA A 114 0.02 1.12 -0.11
CA ALA A 114 0.91 2.00 -0.87
C ALA A 114 0.68 3.47 -0.51
N THR A 115 -0.58 3.88 -0.38
CA THR A 115 -0.96 5.23 0.04
C THR A 115 -0.44 5.52 1.45
N LEU A 116 -0.64 4.59 2.40
CA LEU A 116 -0.14 4.71 3.76
C LEU A 116 1.38 4.83 3.79
N TYR A 117 2.09 3.91 3.16
CA TYR A 117 3.56 3.89 3.10
C TYR A 117 4.12 5.20 2.54
N ALA A 118 3.63 5.65 1.38
CA ALA A 118 4.10 6.87 0.74
C ALA A 118 3.83 8.14 1.58
N ARG A 119 2.72 8.20 2.29
CA ARG A 119 2.38 9.32 3.16
C ARG A 119 3.17 9.30 4.46
N LEU A 120 3.33 8.13 5.09
CA LEU A 120 4.19 7.97 6.27
C LEU A 120 5.63 8.32 5.94
N GLU A 121 6.16 7.82 4.83
CA GLU A 121 7.51 8.15 4.38
C GLU A 121 7.73 9.66 4.30
N ARG A 122 6.79 10.37 3.67
CA ARG A 122 6.88 11.83 3.53
C ARG A 122 6.79 12.56 4.85
N SER A 123 5.89 12.15 5.75
CA SER A 123 5.67 12.82 7.03
C SER A 123 6.75 12.47 8.07
N THR A 124 7.45 11.34 7.93
CA THR A 124 8.45 10.88 8.89
C THR A 124 9.90 11.05 8.43
N ARG A 125 10.13 11.37 7.16
CA ARG A 125 11.48 11.56 6.59
C ARG A 125 12.31 12.58 7.37
N SER A 126 11.72 13.69 7.74
CA SER A 126 12.37 14.75 8.52
C SER A 126 12.69 14.37 9.96
N TYR A 127 12.05 13.33 10.48
CA TYR A 127 12.28 12.79 11.82
C TYR A 127 13.35 11.70 11.85
N GLY A 128 13.96 11.39 10.70
CA GLY A 128 15.03 10.39 10.62
C GLY A 128 14.56 8.94 10.78
N VAL A 129 13.27 8.66 10.58
CA VAL A 129 12.72 7.30 10.65
C VAL A 129 13.39 6.43 9.59
N SER A 130 13.93 5.28 10.00
CA SER A 130 14.59 4.33 9.10
C SER A 130 13.58 3.67 8.15
N VAL A 131 14.06 3.09 7.05
CA VAL A 131 13.22 2.31 6.14
C VAL A 131 12.62 1.08 6.85
N GLU A 132 13.37 0.49 7.77
CA GLU A 132 12.93 -0.64 8.58
C GLU A 132 11.81 -0.24 9.53
N ASP A 133 11.98 0.88 10.25
CA ASP A 133 10.94 1.39 11.15
C ASP A 133 9.71 1.86 10.39
N LEU A 134 9.87 2.47 9.22
CA LEU A 134 8.76 2.81 8.35
C LEU A 134 7.97 1.57 7.91
N THR A 135 8.68 0.47 7.60
CA THR A 135 8.08 -0.81 7.26
C THR A 135 7.29 -1.40 8.43
N ARG A 136 7.88 -1.36 9.64
CA ARG A 136 7.20 -1.79 10.87
C ARG A 136 5.98 -0.93 11.16
N LEU A 137 6.13 0.39 11.10
CA LEU A 137 5.04 1.34 11.36
C LEU A 137 3.86 1.11 10.40
N THR A 138 4.14 0.97 9.10
CA THR A 138 3.11 0.66 8.10
C THR A 138 2.41 -0.65 8.40
N THR A 139 3.17 -1.67 8.80
CA THR A 139 2.64 -2.99 9.15
C THR A 139 1.73 -2.90 10.38
N ILE A 140 2.16 -2.22 11.45
CA ILE A 140 1.40 -2.04 12.69
C ILE A 140 0.08 -1.30 12.42
N ILE A 141 0.13 -0.23 11.65
CA ILE A 141 -1.07 0.55 11.33
C ILE A 141 -2.06 -0.28 10.52
N ASN A 142 -1.62 -0.99 9.47
CA ASN A 142 -2.48 -1.87 8.70
C ASN A 142 -3.10 -2.96 9.57
N GLN A 143 -2.30 -3.62 10.41
CA GLN A 143 -2.80 -4.64 11.34
C GLN A 143 -3.81 -4.04 12.33
N GLY A 144 -3.56 -2.84 12.82
CA GLY A 144 -4.46 -2.14 13.73
C GLY A 144 -5.87 -1.94 13.14
N PHE A 145 -5.97 -1.55 11.87
CA PHE A 145 -7.26 -1.44 11.18
C PHE A 145 -7.90 -2.80 10.93
N VAL A 146 -7.13 -3.79 10.48
CA VAL A 146 -7.65 -5.15 10.24
C VAL A 146 -8.21 -5.78 11.51
N VAL A 147 -7.49 -5.71 12.62
CA VAL A 147 -7.97 -6.28 13.91
C VAL A 147 -9.07 -5.45 14.55
N SER A 148 -9.25 -4.20 14.13
CA SER A 148 -10.39 -3.38 14.51
C SER A 148 -11.67 -3.73 13.75
N GLY A 149 -11.58 -4.56 12.70
CA GLY A 149 -12.69 -4.98 11.88
C GLY A 149 -13.11 -3.97 10.82
N ALA A 150 -12.27 -2.98 10.52
CA ALA A 150 -12.53 -2.01 9.47
C ALA A 150 -12.60 -2.68 8.10
N SER A 151 -13.59 -2.31 7.31
CA SER A 151 -13.64 -2.66 5.89
C SER A 151 -12.48 -1.98 5.13
N ALA A 152 -12.18 -2.44 3.91
CA ALA A 152 -11.12 -1.86 3.10
C ALA A 152 -11.32 -0.35 2.83
N GLU A 153 -12.56 0.08 2.64
CA GLU A 153 -12.91 1.48 2.41
C GLU A 153 -12.76 2.32 3.68
N GLU A 154 -13.27 1.84 4.81
CA GLU A 154 -13.14 2.50 6.12
C GLU A 154 -11.67 2.64 6.52
N ALA A 155 -10.88 1.56 6.38
CA ALA A 155 -9.45 1.61 6.63
C ALA A 155 -8.73 2.62 5.72
N SER A 156 -9.07 2.65 4.42
CA SER A 156 -8.50 3.62 3.47
C SER A 156 -8.79 5.06 3.87
N ASN A 157 -10.02 5.36 4.27
CA ASN A 157 -10.43 6.69 4.72
C ASN A 157 -9.69 7.10 6.01
N ALA A 158 -9.63 6.21 7.00
CA ALA A 158 -8.92 6.46 8.24
C ALA A 158 -7.40 6.61 8.04
N ILE A 159 -6.80 5.85 7.12
CA ILE A 159 -5.40 6.00 6.70
C ILE A 159 -5.15 7.40 6.14
N ILE A 160 -6.07 7.93 5.34
CA ILE A 160 -5.97 9.30 4.81
C ILE A 160 -5.97 10.31 5.95
N GLN A 161 -6.88 10.19 6.90
CA GLN A 161 -6.98 11.08 8.05
C GLN A 161 -5.74 11.01 8.95
N LEU A 162 -5.27 9.79 9.28
CA LEU A 162 -4.04 9.59 10.03
C LEU A 162 -2.84 10.27 9.35
N ALA A 163 -2.69 10.04 8.05
CA ALA A 163 -1.59 10.59 7.29
C ALA A 163 -1.67 12.13 7.15
N GLN A 164 -2.87 12.70 7.07
CA GLN A 164 -3.07 14.15 7.07
C GLN A 164 -2.68 14.75 8.43
N GLY A 165 -3.13 14.15 9.54
CA GLY A 165 -2.73 14.56 10.88
C GLY A 165 -1.21 14.52 11.06
N MET A 166 -0.57 13.42 10.69
CA MET A 166 0.89 13.30 10.76
C MET A 166 1.62 14.32 9.86
N ALA A 167 1.12 14.57 8.66
CA ALA A 167 1.71 15.56 7.75
C ALA A 167 1.54 17.00 8.25
N SER A 168 0.48 17.30 9.00
CA SER A 168 0.27 18.60 9.65
C SER A 168 1.06 18.76 10.96
N GLY A 169 1.78 17.69 11.37
CA GLY A 169 2.62 17.66 12.57
C GLY A 169 1.95 17.10 13.83
N ALA A 170 0.62 16.93 13.84
CA ALA A 170 -0.09 16.32 14.96
C ALA A 170 -1.46 15.76 14.51
N LEU A 171 -1.84 14.62 15.06
CA LEU A 171 -3.19 14.07 14.91
C LEU A 171 -4.13 14.78 15.88
N ARG A 172 -5.13 15.48 15.34
CA ARG A 172 -6.04 16.31 16.13
C ARG A 172 -7.49 15.90 15.91
N GLY A 173 -8.37 16.43 16.78
CA GLY A 173 -9.82 16.51 16.66
C GLY A 173 -10.47 15.48 15.74
N ASP A 174 -10.87 15.92 14.57
CA ASP A 174 -11.65 15.10 13.65
C ASP A 174 -10.83 13.95 13.02
N GLU A 175 -9.53 14.18 12.73
CA GLU A 175 -8.66 13.11 12.25
C GLU A 175 -8.49 12.02 13.31
N PHE A 176 -8.30 12.40 14.59
CA PHE A 176 -8.23 11.46 15.70
C PHE A 176 -9.52 10.66 15.82
N ASN A 177 -10.69 11.31 15.76
CA ASN A 177 -11.97 10.63 15.89
C ASN A 177 -12.18 9.62 14.76
N SER A 178 -11.88 9.99 13.52
CA SER A 178 -11.97 9.10 12.36
C SER A 178 -11.07 7.87 12.51
N VAL A 179 -9.80 8.08 12.92
CA VAL A 179 -8.85 6.96 13.14
C VAL A 179 -9.29 6.10 14.30
N ASN A 180 -9.78 6.69 15.41
CA ASN A 180 -10.24 5.94 16.58
C ASN A 180 -11.51 5.12 16.30
N GLU A 181 -12.40 5.63 15.45
CA GLU A 181 -13.63 4.94 15.09
C GLU A 181 -13.34 3.67 14.27
N GLN A 182 -12.46 3.77 13.28
CA GLN A 182 -12.15 2.67 12.36
C GLN A 182 -10.98 1.80 12.82
N GLY A 183 -10.07 2.34 13.63
CA GLY A 183 -8.85 1.71 14.11
C GLY A 183 -8.76 1.71 15.64
N ASN A 184 -9.83 1.38 16.34
CA ASN A 184 -9.88 1.44 17.80
C ASN A 184 -8.75 0.63 18.47
N ARG A 185 -8.42 -0.56 17.95
CA ARG A 185 -7.31 -1.38 18.47
C ARG A 185 -5.96 -0.72 18.30
N LEU A 186 -5.75 -0.01 17.18
CA LEU A 186 -4.54 0.79 16.96
C LEU A 186 -4.41 1.90 17.99
N MET A 187 -5.52 2.61 18.27
CA MET A 187 -5.53 3.71 19.23
C MET A 187 -5.38 3.25 20.67
N ILE A 188 -5.92 2.08 21.00
CA ILE A 188 -5.68 1.45 22.32
C ILE A 188 -4.21 1.06 22.46
N ALA A 189 -3.61 0.43 21.45
CA ALA A 189 -2.19 0.08 21.49
C ALA A 189 -1.29 1.31 21.65
N LEU A 190 -1.62 2.41 20.96
CA LEU A 190 -0.91 3.69 21.13
C LEU A 190 -1.09 4.25 22.55
N ALA A 191 -2.29 4.22 23.10
CA ALA A 191 -2.57 4.67 24.48
C ALA A 191 -1.78 3.85 25.48
N ASP A 192 -1.79 2.52 25.35
CA ASP A 192 -1.05 1.59 26.22
C ASP A 192 0.46 1.84 26.16
N SER A 193 1.01 2.06 24.98
CA SER A 193 2.44 2.37 24.81
C SER A 193 2.86 3.69 25.46
N LEU A 194 1.95 4.67 25.49
CA LEU A 194 2.15 5.95 26.14
C LEU A 194 1.81 5.94 27.65
N GLY A 195 1.30 4.80 28.15
CA GLY A 195 0.90 4.66 29.57
C GLY A 195 -0.33 5.49 29.94
N VAL A 196 -1.21 5.78 28.99
CA VAL A 196 -2.42 6.59 29.20
C VAL A 196 -3.69 5.84 28.82
N GLY A 197 -4.84 6.28 29.34
CA GLY A 197 -6.13 5.76 28.86
C GLY A 197 -6.56 6.41 27.54
N ILE A 198 -7.47 5.77 26.81
CA ILE A 198 -8.00 6.27 25.52
C ILE A 198 -8.65 7.67 25.66
N GLY A 199 -9.26 7.98 26.81
CA GLY A 199 -9.81 9.30 27.10
C GLY A 199 -8.73 10.37 27.19
N GLU A 200 -7.61 10.07 27.82
CA GLU A 200 -6.47 10.97 27.89
C GLU A 200 -5.78 11.11 26.53
N LEU A 201 -5.68 10.03 25.76
CA LEU A 201 -5.18 10.10 24.38
C LEU A 201 -6.02 11.06 23.54
N ARG A 202 -7.35 11.05 23.71
CA ARG A 202 -8.25 12.01 23.05
C ARG A 202 -7.99 13.46 23.49
N ASN A 203 -7.75 13.67 24.79
CA ASN A 203 -7.39 14.99 25.32
C ASN A 203 -6.05 15.48 24.73
N MET A 204 -5.08 14.58 24.62
CA MET A 204 -3.79 14.87 23.98
C MET A 204 -3.98 15.27 22.51
N ALA A 205 -4.87 14.58 21.78
CA ALA A 205 -5.22 14.93 20.41
C ALA A 205 -5.85 16.32 20.32
N ALA A 206 -6.83 16.63 21.19
CA ALA A 206 -7.49 17.92 21.22
C ALA A 206 -6.50 19.06 21.52
N GLN A 207 -5.47 18.80 22.32
CA GLN A 207 -4.41 19.76 22.67
C GLN A 207 -3.27 19.81 21.64
N GLY A 208 -3.32 19.00 20.56
CA GLY A 208 -2.26 18.89 19.56
C GLY A 208 -0.96 18.25 20.09
N LYS A 209 -1.06 17.47 21.18
CA LYS A 209 0.08 16.77 21.80
C LYS A 209 0.36 15.41 21.17
N LEU A 210 -0.55 14.87 20.34
CA LEU A 210 -0.30 13.67 19.54
C LEU A 210 0.47 14.06 18.28
N THR A 211 1.71 14.49 18.49
CA THR A 211 2.62 14.88 17.41
C THR A 211 3.09 13.63 16.64
N THR A 212 3.61 13.86 15.44
CA THR A 212 4.07 12.76 14.56
C THR A 212 5.13 11.90 15.24
N ASP A 213 6.07 12.50 15.95
CA ASP A 213 7.11 11.79 16.72
C ASP A 213 6.54 10.99 17.89
N VAL A 214 5.53 11.51 18.60
CA VAL A 214 4.84 10.78 19.70
C VAL A 214 4.13 9.55 19.15
N ILE A 215 3.44 9.68 18.01
CA ILE A 215 2.74 8.56 17.37
C ILE A 215 3.75 7.51 16.89
N VAL A 216 4.80 7.94 16.18
CA VAL A 216 5.83 7.03 15.64
C VAL A 216 6.51 6.27 16.77
N ASN A 217 7.01 6.97 17.79
CA ASN A 217 7.70 6.35 18.92
C ASN A 217 6.77 5.43 19.71
N GLY A 218 5.52 5.87 19.94
CA GLY A 218 4.54 5.07 20.65
C GLY A 218 4.14 3.78 19.92
N LEU A 219 4.04 3.79 18.60
CA LEU A 219 3.70 2.59 17.84
C LEU A 219 4.90 1.66 17.57
N LEU A 220 6.14 2.18 17.67
CA LEU A 220 7.35 1.38 17.45
C LEU A 220 7.98 0.83 18.76
N SER A 221 7.49 1.27 19.92
CA SER A 221 7.99 0.85 21.24
C SER A 221 7.77 -0.63 21.61
#